data_cfb110fd1b359f6747c9a7deabb619ce
#
_entry.id   cfb110fd1b359f6747c9a7deabb619ce
#
_cell.length_a   1.000
_cell.length_b   1.000
_cell.length_c   1.000
_cell.angle_alpha   90.00
_cell.angle_beta   90.00
_cell.angle_gamma   90.00
#
_symmetry.space_group_name_H-M   'P 1'
#
loop_
_entity.id
_entity.type
_entity.pdbx_description
1 polymer ?
#
loop_
_entity_poly.entity_id
_entity_poly.type
_entity_poly.pdbx_seq_one_letter_code
_entity_poly.pdbx_strand_id
1 'polypeptide(L)'
;MDIYARYPQRRMRRLRHDDFSRRLAREHRLTADDLIYPVFVIEGRQAAQPVPSMPGVERLTLDRLLPVAERCLTLRVPAMALFPAIEPSLKTPDGREATNPNGLIPRVVAEIKKHLPELGVMTDVALDPYTSHGQDGVIDDSGYILNDETISILEKQALTQAHAGVDIVAPSDMMDGRVGEIRRALDASGFIHTRIMAYSAKYASGFYGPFRDAVGSAASLGKGNKYTYQMDPANSDEALWEVGLDLAEGADMVMVKPGMPYLDIVRRVKEEFRAPTYVYQVSGEYAMLKAAAEKGWLDERACVLEALLAFKRAGADGILTYFALQAAEWLRAA
;
A
#
# COMPACT_ATOMS: atom_id res chain seq x y z
N MET A 1 24.11 -18.33 20.88
CA MET A 1 25.20 -17.77 20.07
C MET A 1 26.41 -17.69 20.98
N ASP A 2 27.46 -18.50 20.76
CA ASP A 2 28.70 -18.45 21.52
C ASP A 2 29.47 -17.18 21.16
N ILE A 3 29.68 -16.33 22.14
CA ILE A 3 30.50 -15.13 21.99
C ILE A 3 31.95 -15.51 22.32
N TYR A 4 32.71 -15.83 21.26
CA TYR A 4 34.09 -16.35 21.42
C TYR A 4 35.12 -15.32 21.91
N ALA A 5 34.80 -14.02 21.91
CA ALA A 5 35.71 -12.99 22.39
C ALA A 5 34.99 -11.98 23.29
N ARG A 6 35.66 -11.55 24.37
CA ARG A 6 35.15 -10.56 25.34
C ARG A 6 35.98 -9.29 25.29
N TYR A 7 35.51 -8.24 25.99
CA TYR A 7 36.32 -7.06 26.22
C TYR A 7 37.61 -7.45 26.98
N PRO A 8 38.78 -6.88 26.63
CA PRO A 8 39.03 -5.82 25.63
C PRO A 8 39.25 -6.31 24.19
N GLN A 9 39.35 -7.62 23.90
CA GLN A 9 39.62 -8.16 22.58
C GLN A 9 38.51 -7.81 21.60
N ARG A 10 37.25 -7.95 22.01
CA ARG A 10 36.08 -7.52 21.23
C ARG A 10 35.59 -6.14 21.68
N ARG A 11 35.60 -5.21 20.75
CA ARG A 11 35.08 -3.84 20.94
C ARG A 11 34.14 -3.51 19.84
N MET A 12 32.83 -3.48 20.12
CA MET A 12 31.78 -3.21 19.13
C MET A 12 31.86 -1.80 18.52
N ARG A 13 32.43 -0.82 19.27
CA ARG A 13 32.67 0.55 18.77
C ARG A 13 33.72 0.62 17.65
N ARG A 14 34.55 -0.40 17.47
CA ARG A 14 35.59 -0.42 16.43
C ARG A 14 35.00 -0.27 15.03
N LEU A 15 33.91 -1.00 14.72
CA LEU A 15 33.21 -0.90 13.43
C LEU A 15 32.39 0.40 13.28
N ARG A 16 32.15 1.14 14.36
CA ARG A 16 31.40 2.41 14.35
C ARG A 16 32.29 3.65 14.28
N HIS A 17 33.61 3.50 14.46
CA HIS A 17 34.54 4.60 14.59
C HIS A 17 34.59 5.47 13.31
N ASP A 18 34.79 4.86 12.16
CA ASP A 18 34.97 5.54 10.89
C ASP A 18 33.77 5.35 9.96
N ASP A 19 33.53 6.32 9.06
CA ASP A 19 32.43 6.26 8.12
C ASP A 19 32.56 5.07 7.15
N PHE A 20 33.74 4.85 6.58
CA PHE A 20 33.95 3.71 5.68
C PHE A 20 33.65 2.37 6.37
N SER A 21 34.02 2.23 7.63
CA SER A 21 33.78 1.02 8.42
C SER A 21 32.28 0.81 8.68
N ARG A 22 31.53 1.88 9.02
CA ARG A 22 30.08 1.81 9.16
C ARG A 22 29.39 1.43 7.86
N ARG A 23 29.85 1.99 6.71
CA ARG A 23 29.31 1.64 5.37
C ARG A 23 29.57 0.20 4.97
N LEU A 24 30.76 -0.33 5.28
CA LEU A 24 31.12 -1.74 5.02
C LEU A 24 30.31 -2.72 5.89
N ALA A 25 30.04 -2.36 7.14
CA ALA A 25 29.30 -3.21 8.07
C ALA A 25 27.78 -3.09 7.98
N ARG A 26 27.27 -2.22 7.09
CA ARG A 26 25.83 -1.96 6.91
C ARG A 26 25.15 -3.17 6.26
N GLU A 27 24.17 -3.74 6.96
CA GLU A 27 23.45 -4.93 6.52
C GLU A 27 22.35 -4.61 5.49
N HIS A 28 21.68 -3.45 5.64
CA HIS A 28 20.57 -3.05 4.77
C HIS A 28 20.83 -1.71 4.11
N ARG A 29 20.30 -1.55 2.92
CA ARG A 29 20.30 -0.28 2.17
C ARG A 29 18.90 0.03 1.69
N LEU A 30 18.57 1.31 1.64
CA LEU A 30 17.35 1.82 1.02
C LEU A 30 17.72 2.42 -0.33
N THR A 31 16.96 2.08 -1.36
CA THR A 31 17.09 2.61 -2.73
C THR A 31 15.73 3.06 -3.25
N ALA A 32 15.71 3.79 -4.36
CA ALA A 32 14.45 4.16 -5.00
C ALA A 32 13.67 2.94 -5.51
N ASP A 33 14.37 1.85 -5.85
CA ASP A 33 13.77 0.60 -6.33
C ASP A 33 12.94 -0.12 -5.23
N ASP A 34 13.10 0.27 -3.97
CA ASP A 34 12.32 -0.25 -2.84
C ASP A 34 10.97 0.46 -2.65
N LEU A 35 10.69 1.55 -3.40
CA LEU A 35 9.59 2.46 -3.13
C LEU A 35 8.43 2.28 -4.11
N ILE A 36 7.19 2.32 -3.60
CA ILE A 36 5.96 2.41 -4.40
C ILE A 36 5.24 3.70 -3.98
N TYR A 37 4.83 4.51 -4.95
CA TYR A 37 4.20 5.79 -4.69
C TYR A 37 2.67 5.72 -4.74
N PRO A 38 1.95 5.85 -3.60
CA PRO A 38 0.50 5.90 -3.57
C PRO A 38 -0.02 7.29 -3.97
N VAL A 39 -1.05 7.32 -4.81
CA VAL A 39 -1.69 8.55 -5.28
C VAL A 39 -3.21 8.46 -5.20
N PHE A 40 -3.85 9.60 -4.93
CA PHE A 40 -5.30 9.73 -4.98
C PHE A 40 -5.73 10.33 -6.30
N VAL A 41 -6.71 9.70 -6.95
CA VAL A 41 -7.20 10.09 -8.27
C VAL A 41 -8.65 10.55 -8.18
N ILE A 42 -8.96 11.65 -8.87
CA ILE A 42 -10.30 12.23 -8.97
C ILE A 42 -10.70 12.45 -10.42
N GLU A 43 -12.00 12.53 -10.65
CA GLU A 43 -12.57 12.96 -11.92
C GLU A 43 -12.29 14.44 -12.23
N GLY A 44 -12.40 14.80 -13.51
CA GLY A 44 -12.28 16.18 -13.97
C GLY A 44 -11.04 16.47 -14.77
N ARG A 45 -10.68 17.75 -14.84
CA ARG A 45 -9.52 18.27 -15.57
C ARG A 45 -8.85 19.39 -14.78
N GLN A 46 -7.52 19.48 -14.88
CA GLN A 46 -6.66 20.53 -14.35
C GLN A 46 -6.85 20.81 -12.84
N ALA A 47 -7.28 19.78 -12.09
CA ALA A 47 -7.46 19.92 -10.65
C ALA A 47 -6.40 19.15 -9.86
N ALA A 48 -5.92 19.81 -8.82
CA ALA A 48 -5.12 19.24 -7.74
C ALA A 48 -5.74 19.73 -6.43
N GLN A 49 -6.29 18.79 -5.65
CA GLN A 49 -7.01 19.12 -4.42
C GLN A 49 -6.17 18.64 -3.22
N PRO A 50 -5.68 19.55 -2.36
CA PRO A 50 -4.91 19.14 -1.20
C PRO A 50 -5.74 18.28 -0.25
N VAL A 51 -5.09 17.33 0.40
CA VAL A 51 -5.65 16.53 1.49
C VAL A 51 -5.24 17.21 2.80
N PRO A 52 -6.16 17.89 3.53
CA PRO A 52 -5.80 18.71 4.69
C PRO A 52 -5.08 17.93 5.80
N SER A 53 -5.46 16.68 5.99
CA SER A 53 -4.87 15.78 6.99
C SER A 53 -3.54 15.14 6.57
N MET A 54 -3.07 15.42 5.32
CA MET A 54 -1.82 14.89 4.76
C MET A 54 -1.04 16.00 4.04
N PRO A 55 -0.31 16.86 4.75
CA PRO A 55 0.40 18.00 4.15
C PRO A 55 1.31 17.59 2.98
N GLY A 56 1.12 18.23 1.81
CA GLY A 56 1.88 17.92 0.59
C GLY A 56 1.32 16.77 -0.26
N VAL A 57 0.24 16.12 0.17
CA VAL A 57 -0.48 15.11 -0.63
C VAL A 57 -1.73 15.73 -1.24
N GLU A 58 -1.99 15.40 -2.51
CA GLU A 58 -3.10 15.93 -3.29
C GLU A 58 -3.90 14.81 -3.95
N ARG A 59 -5.19 15.06 -4.20
CA ARG A 59 -6.01 14.28 -5.12
C ARG A 59 -5.85 14.90 -6.51
N LEU A 60 -5.51 14.10 -7.50
CA LEU A 60 -5.11 14.58 -8.82
C LEU A 60 -6.08 14.10 -9.91
N THR A 61 -6.44 14.99 -10.83
CA THR A 61 -7.03 14.57 -12.11
C THR A 61 -5.97 13.93 -13.01
N LEU A 62 -6.39 13.13 -13.99
CA LEU A 62 -5.50 12.36 -14.86
C LEU A 62 -4.41 13.22 -15.52
N ASP A 63 -4.76 14.40 -16.03
CA ASP A 63 -3.82 15.33 -16.67
C ASP A 63 -2.77 15.89 -15.70
N ARG A 64 -3.10 15.96 -14.40
CA ARG A 64 -2.15 16.34 -13.34
C ARG A 64 -1.34 15.16 -12.82
N LEU A 65 -1.87 13.95 -12.96
CA LEU A 65 -1.21 12.71 -12.54
C LEU A 65 -0.08 12.31 -13.50
N LEU A 66 -0.25 12.49 -14.82
CA LEU A 66 0.76 12.07 -15.81
C LEU A 66 2.15 12.66 -15.54
N PRO A 67 2.33 13.98 -15.26
CA PRO A 67 3.64 14.51 -14.89
C PRO A 67 4.22 13.91 -13.61
N VAL A 68 3.36 13.51 -12.65
CA VAL A 68 3.80 12.84 -11.42
C VAL A 68 4.27 11.41 -11.72
N ALA A 69 3.60 10.72 -12.63
CA ALA A 69 4.01 9.41 -13.12
C ALA A 69 5.36 9.47 -13.86
N GLU A 70 5.58 10.47 -14.71
CA GLU A 70 6.89 10.73 -15.35
C GLU A 70 8.00 11.00 -14.31
N ARG A 71 7.66 11.70 -13.22
CA ARG A 71 8.60 11.95 -12.11
C ARG A 71 8.97 10.65 -11.38
N CYS A 72 8.04 9.68 -11.23
CA CYS A 72 8.36 8.37 -10.70
C CYS A 72 9.48 7.71 -11.52
N LEU A 73 9.36 7.64 -12.84
CA LEU A 73 10.39 7.07 -13.72
C LEU A 73 11.72 7.84 -13.63
N THR A 74 11.66 9.19 -13.65
CA THR A 74 12.85 10.03 -13.53
C THR A 74 13.63 9.78 -12.24
N LEU A 75 12.91 9.53 -11.14
CA LEU A 75 13.46 9.25 -9.82
C LEU A 75 13.73 7.74 -9.60
N ARG A 76 13.42 6.91 -10.59
CA ARG A 76 13.57 5.45 -10.53
C ARG A 76 12.68 4.79 -9.47
N VAL A 77 11.53 5.41 -9.15
CA VAL A 77 10.47 4.75 -8.36
C VAL A 77 9.72 3.81 -9.30
N PRO A 78 9.77 2.47 -9.07
CA PRO A 78 9.38 1.50 -10.08
C PRO A 78 7.88 1.39 -10.30
N ALA A 79 7.07 1.76 -9.31
CA ALA A 79 5.62 1.58 -9.37
C ALA A 79 4.84 2.69 -8.66
N MET A 80 3.60 2.88 -9.14
CA MET A 80 2.60 3.78 -8.58
C MET A 80 1.36 2.98 -8.17
N ALA A 81 0.79 3.27 -7.01
CA ALA A 81 -0.45 2.67 -6.52
C ALA A 81 -1.61 3.68 -6.59
N LEU A 82 -2.70 3.32 -7.26
CA LEU A 82 -3.83 4.21 -7.55
C LEU A 82 -4.97 3.98 -6.57
N PHE A 83 -5.44 5.05 -5.92
CA PHE A 83 -6.59 5.05 -5.01
C PHE A 83 -7.62 6.08 -5.50
N PRO A 84 -8.84 5.67 -5.88
CA PRO A 84 -9.85 6.59 -6.36
C PRO A 84 -10.57 7.31 -5.23
N ALA A 85 -10.86 8.60 -5.42
CA ALA A 85 -11.87 9.32 -4.65
C ALA A 85 -13.09 9.50 -5.56
N ILE A 86 -14.08 8.64 -5.36
CA ILE A 86 -15.27 8.54 -6.22
C ILE A 86 -16.31 9.57 -5.80
N GLU A 87 -16.94 10.21 -6.80
CA GLU A 87 -18.04 11.14 -6.58
C GLU A 87 -19.18 10.48 -5.81
N PRO A 88 -19.75 11.13 -4.79
CA PRO A 88 -20.81 10.53 -3.95
C PRO A 88 -22.02 10.02 -4.72
N SER A 89 -22.37 10.66 -5.87
CA SER A 89 -23.48 10.27 -6.73
C SER A 89 -23.29 8.92 -7.45
N LEU A 90 -22.04 8.44 -7.55
CA LEU A 90 -21.70 7.16 -8.19
C LEU A 90 -21.58 6.02 -7.16
N LYS A 91 -21.62 6.34 -5.86
CA LYS A 91 -21.56 5.32 -4.81
C LYS A 91 -22.90 4.63 -4.64
N THR A 92 -22.88 3.31 -4.53
CA THR A 92 -24.08 2.47 -4.37
C THR A 92 -23.86 1.45 -3.25
N PRO A 93 -24.92 0.84 -2.68
CA PRO A 93 -24.76 -0.19 -1.66
C PRO A 93 -23.92 -1.41 -2.11
N ASP A 94 -23.99 -1.74 -3.39
CA ASP A 94 -23.26 -2.86 -4.02
C ASP A 94 -21.92 -2.47 -4.66
N GLY A 95 -21.54 -1.18 -4.60
CA GLY A 95 -20.27 -0.70 -5.14
C GLY A 95 -20.10 -0.89 -6.65
N ARG A 96 -21.21 -0.89 -7.43
CA ARG A 96 -21.21 -1.25 -8.87
C ARG A 96 -20.25 -0.46 -9.74
N GLU A 97 -19.88 0.76 -9.37
CA GLU A 97 -18.90 1.56 -10.10
C GLU A 97 -17.50 0.93 -10.08
N ALA A 98 -17.19 0.06 -9.12
CA ALA A 98 -15.93 -0.69 -9.07
C ALA A 98 -15.71 -1.60 -10.29
N THR A 99 -16.78 -2.05 -10.92
CA THR A 99 -16.75 -2.96 -12.08
C THR A 99 -17.06 -2.25 -13.41
N ASN A 100 -17.14 -0.91 -13.42
CA ASN A 100 -17.39 -0.11 -14.61
C ASN A 100 -16.12 -0.05 -15.48
N PRO A 101 -16.10 -0.65 -16.71
CA PRO A 101 -14.92 -0.63 -17.57
C PRO A 101 -14.55 0.78 -18.06
N ASN A 102 -15.49 1.73 -18.02
CA ASN A 102 -15.29 3.14 -18.35
C ASN A 102 -15.13 4.01 -17.11
N GLY A 103 -15.01 3.41 -15.92
CA GLY A 103 -14.82 4.09 -14.65
C GLY A 103 -13.48 4.82 -14.55
N LEU A 104 -13.30 5.57 -13.46
CA LEU A 104 -12.11 6.39 -13.26
C LEU A 104 -10.82 5.57 -13.32
N ILE A 105 -10.72 4.48 -12.56
CA ILE A 105 -9.48 3.69 -12.46
C ILE A 105 -9.10 3.00 -13.78
N PRO A 106 -9.98 2.28 -14.49
CA PRO A 106 -9.63 1.69 -15.78
C PRO A 106 -9.13 2.71 -16.80
N ARG A 107 -9.75 3.90 -16.87
CA ARG A 107 -9.31 4.97 -17.78
C ARG A 107 -7.93 5.52 -17.40
N VAL A 108 -7.68 5.72 -16.11
CA VAL A 108 -6.39 6.21 -15.62
C VAL A 108 -5.28 5.19 -15.89
N VAL A 109 -5.53 3.91 -15.61
CA VAL A 109 -4.59 2.82 -15.93
C VAL A 109 -4.25 2.80 -17.42
N ALA A 110 -5.25 2.78 -18.28
CA ALA A 110 -5.07 2.73 -19.74
C ALA A 110 -4.22 3.93 -20.24
N GLU A 111 -4.48 5.14 -19.76
CA GLU A 111 -3.71 6.32 -20.18
C GLU A 111 -2.28 6.32 -19.61
N ILE A 112 -2.04 5.90 -18.36
CA ILE A 112 -0.68 5.74 -17.84
C ILE A 112 0.08 4.70 -18.66
N LYS A 113 -0.47 3.53 -18.90
CA LYS A 113 0.19 2.45 -19.65
C LYS A 113 0.45 2.82 -21.10
N LYS A 114 -0.39 3.64 -21.71
CA LYS A 114 -0.20 4.18 -23.07
C LYS A 114 0.98 5.16 -23.16
N HIS A 115 1.16 6.04 -22.17
CA HIS A 115 2.21 7.07 -22.18
C HIS A 115 3.51 6.62 -21.51
N LEU A 116 3.42 5.80 -20.49
CA LEU A 116 4.53 5.35 -19.62
C LEU A 116 4.47 3.83 -19.41
N PRO A 117 4.63 3.02 -20.48
CA PRO A 117 4.46 1.56 -20.41
C PRO A 117 5.44 0.88 -19.44
N GLU A 118 6.56 1.53 -19.14
CA GLU A 118 7.62 1.03 -18.25
C GLU A 118 7.28 1.22 -16.76
N LEU A 119 6.37 2.15 -16.42
CA LEU A 119 5.97 2.36 -15.04
C LEU A 119 5.03 1.25 -14.59
N GLY A 120 5.36 0.58 -13.49
CA GLY A 120 4.47 -0.36 -12.84
C GLY A 120 3.23 0.36 -12.29
N VAL A 121 2.05 -0.14 -12.63
CA VAL A 121 0.78 0.39 -12.12
C VAL A 121 0.12 -0.67 -11.25
N MET A 122 -0.15 -0.29 -10.01
CA MET A 122 -0.86 -1.08 -9.02
C MET A 122 -2.23 -0.45 -8.75
N THR A 123 -3.27 -1.25 -8.67
CA THR A 123 -4.62 -0.80 -8.32
C THR A 123 -5.15 -1.54 -7.11
N ASP A 124 -5.87 -0.82 -6.27
CA ASP A 124 -6.58 -1.39 -5.13
C ASP A 124 -7.79 -2.20 -5.60
N VAL A 125 -8.03 -3.36 -4.98
CA VAL A 125 -9.25 -4.17 -5.19
C VAL A 125 -9.96 -4.22 -3.85
N ALA A 126 -10.95 -3.36 -3.70
CA ALA A 126 -11.82 -3.22 -2.54
C ALA A 126 -13.02 -2.35 -2.88
N LEU A 127 -14.10 -2.42 -2.14
CA LEU A 127 -15.32 -1.71 -2.50
C LEU A 127 -15.55 -0.42 -1.69
N ASP A 128 -14.77 -0.13 -0.64
CA ASP A 128 -15.00 1.04 0.22
C ASP A 128 -14.97 2.42 -0.50
N PRO A 129 -14.21 2.64 -1.58
CA PRO A 129 -14.32 3.88 -2.35
C PRO A 129 -15.66 3.99 -3.11
N TYR A 130 -16.31 2.87 -3.40
CA TYR A 130 -17.47 2.75 -4.29
C TYR A 130 -18.78 2.50 -3.54
N THR A 131 -18.72 2.04 -2.29
CA THR A 131 -19.93 1.78 -1.49
C THR A 131 -20.45 3.03 -0.81
N SER A 132 -21.79 3.16 -0.74
CA SER A 132 -22.44 4.29 -0.07
C SER A 132 -22.31 4.25 1.46
N HIS A 133 -21.98 3.09 2.02
CA HIS A 133 -21.76 2.87 3.47
C HIS A 133 -20.28 2.80 3.86
N GLY A 134 -19.33 2.85 2.92
CA GLY A 134 -17.89 2.92 3.18
C GLY A 134 -17.23 1.65 3.69
N GLN A 135 -17.91 0.50 3.64
CA GLN A 135 -17.32 -0.82 3.94
C GLN A 135 -16.64 -1.40 2.69
N ASP A 136 -15.65 -2.28 2.89
CA ASP A 136 -14.85 -2.87 1.81
C ASP A 136 -15.63 -3.96 1.01
N GLY A 137 -16.84 -4.33 1.43
CA GLY A 137 -17.71 -5.32 0.78
C GLY A 137 -19.19 -4.98 0.88
N VAL A 138 -20.03 -5.85 0.34
CA VAL A 138 -21.49 -5.78 0.44
C VAL A 138 -21.91 -6.11 1.87
N ILE A 139 -22.92 -5.41 2.39
CA ILE A 139 -23.44 -5.64 3.74
C ILE A 139 -24.89 -6.12 3.70
N ASP A 140 -25.26 -6.91 4.72
CA ASP A 140 -26.65 -7.25 5.01
C ASP A 140 -27.37 -6.12 5.78
N ASP A 141 -28.64 -6.34 6.13
CA ASP A 141 -29.45 -5.39 6.89
C ASP A 141 -28.93 -5.10 8.30
N SER A 142 -28.07 -5.97 8.84
CA SER A 142 -27.40 -5.78 10.14
C SER A 142 -26.10 -4.95 10.03
N GLY A 143 -25.61 -4.74 8.81
CA GLY A 143 -24.32 -4.10 8.52
C GLY A 143 -23.13 -5.07 8.54
N TYR A 144 -23.39 -6.38 8.58
CA TYR A 144 -22.36 -7.41 8.48
C TYR A 144 -21.97 -7.64 7.01
N ILE A 145 -20.67 -7.84 6.75
CA ILE A 145 -20.15 -8.07 5.40
C ILE A 145 -20.50 -9.48 4.92
N LEU A 146 -21.09 -9.55 3.72
CA LEU A 146 -21.36 -10.78 3.00
C LEU A 146 -20.12 -11.18 2.19
N ASN A 147 -19.35 -12.14 2.72
CA ASN A 147 -18.06 -12.54 2.16
C ASN A 147 -18.14 -12.99 0.70
N ASP A 148 -18.96 -14.01 0.43
CA ASP A 148 -19.00 -14.69 -0.87
C ASP A 148 -19.58 -13.79 -1.98
N GLU A 149 -20.60 -12.99 -1.65
CA GLU A 149 -21.16 -11.99 -2.55
C GLU A 149 -20.13 -10.90 -2.89
N THR A 150 -19.35 -10.48 -1.88
CA THR A 150 -18.29 -9.49 -2.06
C THR A 150 -17.21 -10.02 -3.00
N ILE A 151 -16.71 -11.23 -2.80
CA ILE A 151 -15.69 -11.86 -3.64
C ILE A 151 -16.10 -11.85 -5.12
N SER A 152 -17.36 -12.18 -5.42
CA SER A 152 -17.89 -12.19 -6.79
C SER A 152 -17.81 -10.82 -7.48
N ILE A 153 -17.84 -9.72 -6.70
CA ILE A 153 -17.67 -8.36 -7.23
C ILE A 153 -16.18 -8.00 -7.35
N LEU A 154 -15.35 -8.38 -6.37
CA LEU A 154 -13.90 -8.17 -6.38
C LEU A 154 -13.23 -8.87 -7.57
N GLU A 155 -13.66 -10.08 -7.90
CA GLU A 155 -13.24 -10.80 -9.11
C GLU A 155 -13.47 -9.96 -10.37
N LYS A 156 -14.70 -9.43 -10.54
CA LYS A 156 -15.06 -8.56 -11.67
C LYS A 156 -14.28 -7.24 -11.68
N GLN A 157 -14.06 -6.66 -10.50
CA GLN A 157 -13.23 -5.46 -10.35
C GLN A 157 -11.79 -5.72 -10.82
N ALA A 158 -11.16 -6.81 -10.36
CA ALA A 158 -9.82 -7.19 -10.77
C ALA A 158 -9.72 -7.44 -12.28
N LEU A 159 -10.70 -8.15 -12.88
CA LEU A 159 -10.76 -8.35 -14.33
C LEU A 159 -10.92 -7.03 -15.08
N THR A 160 -11.76 -6.11 -14.61
CA THR A 160 -11.95 -4.79 -15.21
C THR A 160 -10.65 -3.99 -15.23
N GLN A 161 -9.89 -4.05 -14.14
CA GLN A 161 -8.56 -3.42 -14.04
C GLN A 161 -7.52 -4.10 -14.93
N ALA A 162 -7.55 -5.43 -15.02
CA ALA A 162 -6.65 -6.21 -15.88
C ALA A 162 -6.88 -5.90 -17.37
N HIS A 163 -8.15 -5.80 -17.80
CA HIS A 163 -8.49 -5.36 -19.16
C HIS A 163 -7.99 -3.95 -19.50
N ALA A 164 -7.87 -3.08 -18.52
CA ALA A 164 -7.29 -1.74 -18.68
C ALA A 164 -5.75 -1.74 -18.78
N GLY A 165 -5.09 -2.88 -18.50
CA GLY A 165 -3.64 -3.05 -18.60
C GLY A 165 -2.88 -2.86 -17.29
N VAL A 166 -3.51 -3.04 -16.14
CA VAL A 166 -2.83 -2.98 -14.83
C VAL A 166 -1.74 -4.05 -14.71
N ASP A 167 -0.64 -3.73 -14.05
CA ASP A 167 0.45 -4.68 -13.80
C ASP A 167 0.25 -5.49 -12.52
N ILE A 168 -0.37 -4.86 -11.49
CA ILE A 168 -0.56 -5.46 -10.16
C ILE A 168 -1.97 -5.13 -9.67
N VAL A 169 -2.76 -6.15 -9.36
CA VAL A 169 -4.00 -5.99 -8.60
C VAL A 169 -3.72 -6.26 -7.12
N ALA A 170 -4.27 -5.44 -6.23
CA ALA A 170 -3.95 -5.50 -4.81
C ALA A 170 -5.20 -5.59 -3.94
N PRO A 171 -5.73 -6.80 -3.72
CA PRO A 171 -6.90 -7.00 -2.87
C PRO A 171 -6.61 -6.55 -1.44
N SER A 172 -7.37 -5.55 -0.98
CA SER A 172 -7.20 -4.93 0.34
C SER A 172 -8.45 -5.06 1.22
N ASP A 173 -9.42 -5.81 0.77
CA ASP A 173 -10.74 -5.98 1.36
C ASP A 173 -10.76 -6.91 2.59
N MET A 174 -9.85 -7.88 2.68
CA MET A 174 -9.74 -8.90 3.74
C MET A 174 -10.87 -9.94 3.75
N MET A 175 -11.51 -10.22 2.60
CA MET A 175 -12.47 -11.33 2.49
C MET A 175 -11.74 -12.67 2.37
N ASP A 176 -12.30 -13.70 2.99
CA ASP A 176 -11.74 -15.06 2.96
C ASP A 176 -11.81 -15.64 1.53
N GLY A 177 -10.71 -16.16 1.00
CA GLY A 177 -10.66 -16.81 -0.31
C GLY A 177 -10.60 -15.89 -1.53
N ARG A 178 -10.58 -14.55 -1.34
CA ARG A 178 -10.59 -13.57 -2.44
C ARG A 178 -9.39 -13.69 -3.38
N VAL A 179 -8.22 -14.01 -2.86
CA VAL A 179 -6.99 -14.12 -3.68
C VAL A 179 -7.12 -15.28 -4.66
N GLY A 180 -7.62 -16.42 -4.21
CA GLY A 180 -7.82 -17.61 -5.03
C GLY A 180 -8.82 -17.38 -6.17
N GLU A 181 -9.95 -16.71 -5.88
CA GLU A 181 -10.96 -16.39 -6.89
C GLU A 181 -10.42 -15.41 -7.92
N ILE A 182 -9.75 -14.32 -7.49
CA ILE A 182 -9.13 -13.34 -8.37
C ILE A 182 -8.06 -14.02 -9.24
N ARG A 183 -7.18 -14.85 -8.67
CA ARG A 183 -6.13 -15.56 -9.44
C ARG A 183 -6.73 -16.44 -10.51
N ARG A 184 -7.73 -17.25 -10.15
CA ARG A 184 -8.42 -18.14 -11.10
C ARG A 184 -9.07 -17.36 -12.24
N ALA A 185 -9.75 -16.27 -11.93
CA ALA A 185 -10.42 -15.44 -12.93
C ALA A 185 -9.43 -14.77 -13.90
N LEU A 186 -8.31 -14.23 -13.38
CA LEU A 186 -7.25 -13.63 -14.18
C LEU A 186 -6.63 -14.66 -15.13
N ASP A 187 -6.28 -15.85 -14.64
CA ASP A 187 -5.68 -16.92 -15.45
C ASP A 187 -6.65 -17.44 -16.51
N ALA A 188 -7.92 -17.68 -16.15
CA ALA A 188 -8.95 -18.12 -17.09
C ALA A 188 -9.23 -17.09 -18.20
N SER A 189 -9.00 -15.80 -17.91
CA SER A 189 -9.16 -14.70 -18.87
C SER A 189 -7.87 -14.37 -19.63
N GLY A 190 -6.78 -15.12 -19.44
CA GLY A 190 -5.51 -14.95 -20.13
C GLY A 190 -4.57 -13.89 -19.54
N PHE A 191 -4.90 -13.31 -18.39
CA PHE A 191 -4.07 -12.32 -17.68
C PHE A 191 -3.02 -12.99 -16.76
N ILE A 192 -2.32 -14.01 -17.27
CA ILE A 192 -1.35 -14.82 -16.53
C ILE A 192 -0.13 -14.04 -16.02
N HIS A 193 0.10 -12.82 -16.51
CA HIS A 193 1.19 -11.94 -16.08
C HIS A 193 0.75 -10.83 -15.13
N THR A 194 -0.55 -10.67 -14.87
CA THR A 194 -1.04 -9.73 -13.86
C THR A 194 -0.74 -10.30 -12.46
N ARG A 195 0.05 -9.56 -11.68
CA ARG A 195 0.48 -9.97 -10.34
C ARG A 195 -0.61 -9.65 -9.34
N ILE A 196 -0.66 -10.46 -8.27
CA ILE A 196 -1.47 -10.19 -7.09
C ILE A 196 -0.57 -9.79 -5.94
N MET A 197 -0.72 -8.55 -5.44
CA MET A 197 -0.13 -8.11 -4.17
C MET A 197 -1.23 -8.06 -3.11
N ALA A 198 -1.37 -9.13 -2.35
CA ALA A 198 -2.43 -9.22 -1.35
C ALA A 198 -2.09 -8.42 -0.08
N TYR A 199 -3.05 -7.65 0.41
CA TYR A 199 -2.98 -7.04 1.75
C TYR A 199 -3.28 -8.12 2.81
N SER A 200 -2.39 -9.08 2.92
CA SER A 200 -2.60 -10.30 3.70
C SER A 200 -2.66 -10.06 5.20
N ALA A 201 -1.89 -9.10 5.71
CA ALA A 201 -1.89 -8.72 7.13
C ALA A 201 -2.33 -7.26 7.28
N LYS A 202 -3.64 -7.00 7.12
CA LYS A 202 -4.23 -5.67 7.27
C LYS A 202 -5.01 -5.57 8.58
N TYR A 203 -4.54 -4.71 9.47
CA TYR A 203 -5.08 -4.52 10.81
C TYR A 203 -6.15 -3.43 10.87
N ALA A 204 -7.13 -3.58 11.76
CA ALA A 204 -8.11 -2.55 12.09
C ALA A 204 -7.43 -1.43 12.89
N SER A 205 -6.81 -0.47 12.21
CA SER A 205 -5.90 0.49 12.80
C SER A 205 -6.49 1.89 12.92
N GLY A 206 -6.14 2.57 14.01
CA GLY A 206 -6.37 4.01 14.20
C GLY A 206 -5.55 4.91 13.27
N PHE A 207 -4.49 4.39 12.65
CA PHE A 207 -3.63 5.14 11.74
C PHE A 207 -4.22 5.37 10.34
N TYR A 208 -5.45 4.94 10.05
CA TYR A 208 -6.10 5.14 8.74
C TYR A 208 -6.90 6.45 8.63
N GLY A 209 -6.98 7.26 9.69
CA GLY A 209 -7.79 8.49 9.70
C GLY A 209 -7.58 9.38 8.48
N PRO A 210 -6.34 9.81 8.17
CA PRO A 210 -6.08 10.69 7.03
C PRO A 210 -6.39 10.06 5.66
N PHE A 211 -6.25 8.75 5.49
CA PHE A 211 -6.64 8.04 4.26
C PHE A 211 -8.15 8.12 4.02
N ARG A 212 -8.95 7.93 5.08
CA ARG A 212 -10.42 8.03 4.98
C ARG A 212 -10.87 9.42 4.55
N ASP A 213 -10.16 10.46 5.00
CA ASP A 213 -10.34 11.83 4.52
C ASP A 213 -9.99 11.92 3.03
N ALA A 214 -8.85 11.39 2.62
CA ALA A 214 -8.34 11.47 1.24
C ALA A 214 -9.28 10.82 0.20
N VAL A 215 -9.85 9.65 0.49
CA VAL A 215 -10.79 8.95 -0.42
C VAL A 215 -12.25 9.32 -0.19
N GLY A 216 -12.54 10.17 0.81
CA GLY A 216 -13.91 10.60 1.14
C GLY A 216 -14.78 9.48 1.72
N SER A 217 -14.18 8.43 2.30
CA SER A 217 -14.94 7.33 2.93
C SER A 217 -15.30 7.59 4.39
N ALA A 218 -14.68 8.57 5.04
CA ALA A 218 -14.98 8.92 6.44
C ALA A 218 -16.46 9.29 6.66
N ALA A 219 -17.04 10.06 5.74
CA ALA A 219 -18.44 10.48 5.82
C ALA A 219 -19.40 9.28 5.60
N SER A 220 -19.06 8.34 4.72
CA SER A 220 -19.86 7.17 4.41
C SER A 220 -19.82 6.13 5.54
N LEU A 221 -18.67 5.88 6.15
CA LEU A 221 -18.52 4.92 7.25
C LEU A 221 -19.21 5.41 8.55
N GLY A 222 -19.33 6.72 8.77
CA GLY A 222 -19.97 7.28 9.95
C GLY A 222 -19.38 6.77 11.26
N LYS A 223 -20.21 6.12 12.10
CA LYS A 223 -19.79 5.45 13.36
C LYS A 223 -19.44 3.97 13.18
N GLY A 224 -19.49 3.44 11.96
CA GLY A 224 -19.13 2.05 11.66
C GLY A 224 -17.64 1.78 11.89
N ASN A 225 -17.30 0.51 12.04
CA ASN A 225 -15.93 0.04 12.15
C ASN A 225 -15.70 -1.12 11.16
N LYS A 226 -14.47 -1.60 11.11
CA LYS A 226 -14.05 -2.69 10.20
C LYS A 226 -13.51 -3.91 10.97
N TYR A 227 -13.85 -4.05 12.25
CA TYR A 227 -13.33 -5.11 13.12
C TYR A 227 -13.83 -6.52 12.77
N THR A 228 -14.89 -6.63 11.98
CA THR A 228 -15.46 -7.93 11.58
C THR A 228 -14.67 -8.60 10.45
N TYR A 229 -13.72 -7.90 9.83
CA TYR A 229 -12.92 -8.42 8.71
C TYR A 229 -11.47 -7.91 8.66
N GLN A 230 -11.12 -6.81 9.30
CA GLN A 230 -9.72 -6.43 9.48
C GLN A 230 -9.20 -7.00 10.80
N MET A 231 -7.93 -7.42 10.80
CA MET A 231 -7.31 -8.10 11.93
C MET A 231 -7.27 -7.25 13.20
N ASP A 232 -7.39 -7.88 14.35
CA ASP A 232 -7.23 -7.23 15.64
C ASP A 232 -5.76 -6.80 15.85
N PRO A 233 -5.49 -5.52 16.20
CA PRO A 233 -4.13 -5.05 16.50
C PRO A 233 -3.41 -5.81 17.60
N ALA A 234 -4.10 -6.56 18.43
CA ALA A 234 -3.50 -7.39 19.49
C ALA A 234 -2.95 -8.72 18.99
N ASN A 235 -3.29 -9.14 17.75
CA ASN A 235 -2.95 -10.45 17.23
C ASN A 235 -1.71 -10.41 16.34
N SER A 236 -0.80 -11.34 16.53
CA SER A 236 0.38 -11.49 15.69
C SER A 236 0.47 -12.85 14.99
N ASP A 237 -0.04 -13.93 15.60
CA ASP A 237 -0.03 -15.26 14.99
C ASP A 237 -1.04 -15.38 13.85
N GLU A 238 -2.18 -14.73 13.96
CA GLU A 238 -3.21 -14.61 12.92
C GLU A 238 -2.62 -14.10 11.59
N ALA A 239 -1.69 -13.14 11.63
CA ALA A 239 -1.04 -12.62 10.43
C ALA A 239 -0.29 -13.71 9.63
N LEU A 240 0.27 -14.72 10.31
CA LEU A 240 0.95 -15.82 9.60
C LEU A 240 -0.06 -16.75 8.94
N TRP A 241 -1.23 -16.92 9.53
CA TRP A 241 -2.30 -17.73 8.90
C TRP A 241 -2.87 -17.03 7.67
N GLU A 242 -3.22 -15.75 7.78
CA GLU A 242 -3.71 -14.93 6.67
C GLU A 242 -2.72 -14.92 5.50
N VAL A 243 -1.45 -14.64 5.78
CA VAL A 243 -0.39 -14.64 4.76
C VAL A 243 -0.22 -16.03 4.14
N GLY A 244 -0.25 -17.09 4.95
CA GLY A 244 -0.13 -18.46 4.48
C GLY A 244 -1.26 -18.86 3.54
N LEU A 245 -2.50 -18.46 3.85
CA LEU A 245 -3.68 -18.68 3.00
C LEU A 245 -3.57 -17.92 1.69
N ASP A 246 -3.29 -16.61 1.73
CA ASP A 246 -3.15 -15.81 0.52
C ASP A 246 -2.05 -16.33 -0.42
N LEU A 247 -0.91 -16.78 0.12
CA LEU A 247 0.16 -17.40 -0.68
C LEU A 247 -0.28 -18.73 -1.30
N ALA A 248 -1.01 -19.57 -0.55
CA ALA A 248 -1.55 -20.84 -1.05
C ALA A 248 -2.63 -20.62 -2.12
N GLU A 249 -3.35 -19.53 -2.06
CA GLU A 249 -4.35 -19.08 -3.04
C GLU A 249 -3.74 -18.47 -4.31
N GLY A 250 -2.44 -18.16 -4.33
CA GLY A 250 -1.74 -17.67 -5.50
C GLY A 250 -1.36 -16.19 -5.48
N ALA A 251 -1.22 -15.57 -4.31
CA ALA A 251 -0.58 -14.26 -4.20
C ALA A 251 0.89 -14.34 -4.62
N ASP A 252 1.33 -13.42 -5.48
CA ASP A 252 2.74 -13.29 -5.87
C ASP A 252 3.55 -12.52 -4.84
N MET A 253 2.88 -11.63 -4.13
CA MET A 253 3.44 -10.69 -3.15
C MET A 253 2.44 -10.51 -2.01
N VAL A 254 2.94 -10.30 -0.80
CA VAL A 254 2.12 -10.05 0.39
C VAL A 254 2.48 -8.71 1.04
N MET A 255 1.50 -8.06 1.66
CA MET A 255 1.66 -6.74 2.28
C MET A 255 1.18 -6.73 3.71
N VAL A 256 1.98 -6.11 4.59
CA VAL A 256 1.62 -5.78 5.97
C VAL A 256 1.17 -4.32 6.03
N LYS A 257 0.02 -4.05 6.65
CA LYS A 257 -0.57 -2.71 6.78
C LYS A 257 -1.26 -2.55 8.15
N PRO A 258 -0.91 -1.53 8.95
CA PRO A 258 0.13 -0.48 8.78
C PRO A 258 1.57 -0.98 8.83
N GLY A 259 2.52 -0.03 8.73
CA GLY A 259 3.96 -0.32 8.69
C GLY A 259 4.68 -0.19 10.03
N MET A 260 4.96 1.04 10.48
CA MET A 260 5.85 1.30 11.64
C MET A 260 5.42 0.59 12.93
N PRO A 261 4.11 0.54 13.29
CA PRO A 261 3.67 -0.17 14.49
C PRO A 261 3.72 -1.71 14.37
N TYR A 262 3.97 -2.24 13.15
CA TYR A 262 3.90 -3.68 12.83
C TYR A 262 5.19 -4.22 12.22
N LEU A 263 6.35 -3.66 12.61
CA LEU A 263 7.67 -4.15 12.17
C LEU A 263 7.93 -5.60 12.61
N ASP A 264 7.39 -6.00 13.75
CA ASP A 264 7.41 -7.38 14.25
C ASP A 264 6.68 -8.32 13.29
N ILE A 265 5.53 -7.92 12.77
CA ILE A 265 4.75 -8.69 11.80
C ILE A 265 5.51 -8.81 10.47
N VAL A 266 6.08 -7.70 9.97
CA VAL A 266 6.93 -7.71 8.77
C VAL A 266 8.06 -8.72 8.93
N ARG A 267 8.74 -8.70 10.10
CA ARG A 267 9.84 -9.61 10.40
C ARG A 267 9.39 -11.07 10.44
N ARG A 268 8.28 -11.36 11.14
CA ARG A 268 7.74 -12.71 11.26
C ARG A 268 7.31 -13.28 9.93
N VAL A 269 6.56 -12.51 9.11
CA VAL A 269 6.13 -12.92 7.77
C VAL A 269 7.33 -13.23 6.87
N LYS A 270 8.33 -12.34 6.86
CA LYS A 270 9.53 -12.55 6.04
C LYS A 270 10.36 -13.76 6.46
N GLU A 271 10.50 -14.01 7.75
CA GLU A 271 11.24 -15.16 8.26
C GLU A 271 10.53 -16.48 7.98
N GLU A 272 9.20 -16.52 8.14
CA GLU A 272 8.39 -17.72 7.96
C GLU A 272 8.29 -18.11 6.48
N PHE A 273 7.85 -17.20 5.62
CA PHE A 273 7.49 -17.52 4.25
C PHE A 273 8.58 -17.25 3.23
N ARG A 274 9.49 -16.33 3.50
CA ARG A 274 10.54 -15.85 2.57
C ARG A 274 9.99 -15.38 1.21
N ALA A 275 8.69 -15.14 1.14
CA ALA A 275 8.00 -14.56 0.00
C ALA A 275 8.35 -13.06 -0.16
N PRO A 276 8.10 -12.48 -1.33
CA PRO A 276 8.17 -11.02 -1.51
C PRO A 276 7.19 -10.33 -0.55
N THR A 277 7.74 -9.61 0.44
CA THR A 277 6.99 -9.00 1.55
C THR A 277 7.06 -7.49 1.46
N TYR A 278 5.91 -6.86 1.34
CA TYR A 278 5.77 -5.41 1.25
C TYR A 278 5.17 -4.83 2.53
N VAL A 279 5.33 -3.54 2.70
CA VAL A 279 4.78 -2.83 3.85
C VAL A 279 4.17 -1.50 3.40
N TYR A 280 3.04 -1.13 3.99
CA TYR A 280 2.45 0.18 3.75
C TYR A 280 2.69 1.11 4.94
N GLN A 281 3.55 2.13 4.75
CA GLN A 281 3.63 3.28 5.64
C GLN A 281 2.39 4.14 5.41
N VAL A 282 1.37 3.96 6.27
CA VAL A 282 0.04 4.51 6.03
C VAL A 282 -0.06 6.01 6.32
N SER A 283 -1.19 6.57 5.96
CA SER A 283 -1.48 8.00 6.03
C SER A 283 -1.29 8.62 7.42
N GLY A 284 -1.65 7.91 8.49
CA GLY A 284 -1.43 8.38 9.87
C GLY A 284 0.03 8.40 10.26
N GLU A 285 0.82 7.44 9.79
CA GLU A 285 2.28 7.43 10.00
C GLU A 285 2.95 8.59 9.25
N TYR A 286 2.51 8.83 8.01
CA TYR A 286 2.94 10.00 7.23
C TYR A 286 2.61 11.31 7.95
N ALA A 287 1.34 11.49 8.33
CA ALA A 287 0.86 12.71 8.99
C ALA A 287 1.58 12.96 10.33
N MET A 288 1.85 11.92 11.10
CA MET A 288 2.59 12.00 12.37
C MET A 288 4.01 12.54 12.18
N LEU A 289 4.75 12.04 11.19
CA LEU A 289 6.10 12.50 10.87
C LEU A 289 6.08 13.94 10.35
N LYS A 290 5.14 14.28 9.45
CA LYS A 290 4.94 15.64 8.95
C LYS A 290 4.65 16.63 10.08
N ALA A 291 3.69 16.32 10.94
CA ALA A 291 3.28 17.21 12.04
C ALA A 291 4.43 17.49 13.03
N ALA A 292 5.26 16.48 13.35
CA ALA A 292 6.40 16.65 14.22
C ALA A 292 7.52 17.47 13.56
N ALA A 293 7.73 17.26 12.26
CA ALA A 293 8.71 18.02 11.48
C ALA A 293 8.32 19.48 11.30
N GLU A 294 7.06 19.79 10.99
CA GLU A 294 6.52 21.15 10.89
C GLU A 294 6.69 21.97 12.18
N LYS A 295 6.63 21.29 13.33
CA LYS A 295 6.89 21.92 14.65
C LYS A 295 8.39 22.05 14.98
N GLY A 296 9.28 21.57 14.11
CA GLY A 296 10.74 21.59 14.35
C GLY A 296 11.20 20.65 15.44
N TRP A 297 10.38 19.67 15.85
CA TRP A 297 10.75 18.70 16.88
C TRP A 297 11.60 17.56 16.35
N LEU A 298 11.45 17.23 15.07
CA LEU A 298 12.19 16.19 14.36
C LEU A 298 12.75 16.75 13.05
N ASP A 299 13.93 16.26 12.65
CA ASP A 299 14.43 16.44 11.29
C ASP A 299 13.67 15.50 10.34
N GLU A 300 12.91 16.07 9.40
CA GLU A 300 12.05 15.31 8.50
C GLU A 300 12.84 14.29 7.69
N ARG A 301 13.92 14.74 7.02
CA ARG A 301 14.74 13.88 6.16
C ARG A 301 15.34 12.71 6.94
N ALA A 302 15.93 13.01 8.09
CA ALA A 302 16.57 11.98 8.91
C ALA A 302 15.55 10.95 9.41
N CYS A 303 14.41 11.40 9.95
CA CYS A 303 13.40 10.50 10.51
C CYS A 303 12.68 9.68 9.44
N VAL A 304 12.36 10.27 8.29
CA VAL A 304 11.74 9.54 7.18
C VAL A 304 12.68 8.47 6.64
N LEU A 305 13.95 8.81 6.34
CA LEU A 305 14.91 7.83 5.84
C LEU A 305 15.20 6.72 6.87
N GLU A 306 15.22 7.03 8.16
CA GLU A 306 15.36 6.03 9.23
C GLU A 306 14.14 5.12 9.31
N ALA A 307 12.92 5.64 9.23
CA ALA A 307 11.69 4.85 9.21
C ALA A 307 11.65 3.90 8.00
N LEU A 308 11.98 4.40 6.80
CA LEU A 308 12.04 3.58 5.59
C LEU A 308 13.13 2.48 5.69
N LEU A 309 14.28 2.82 6.25
CA LEU A 309 15.34 1.84 6.51
C LEU A 309 14.94 0.82 7.58
N ALA A 310 14.10 1.20 8.56
CA ALA A 310 13.58 0.27 9.56
C ALA A 310 12.70 -0.81 8.94
N PHE A 311 11.89 -0.49 7.91
CA PHE A 311 11.15 -1.49 7.15
C PHE A 311 12.07 -2.48 6.43
N LYS A 312 13.13 -1.98 5.78
CA LYS A 312 14.15 -2.85 5.15
C LYS A 312 14.82 -3.76 6.18
N ARG A 313 15.17 -3.22 7.34
CA ARG A 313 15.78 -4.00 8.43
C ARG A 313 14.82 -5.06 9.01
N ALA A 314 13.52 -4.78 9.02
CA ALA A 314 12.50 -5.77 9.39
C ALA A 314 12.33 -6.87 8.34
N GLY A 315 12.78 -6.65 7.09
CA GLY A 315 12.74 -7.64 6.03
C GLY A 315 11.82 -7.30 4.85
N ALA A 316 11.28 -6.08 4.80
CA ALA A 316 10.46 -5.65 3.67
C ALA A 316 11.29 -5.58 2.37
N ASP A 317 10.77 -6.16 1.30
CA ASP A 317 11.33 -6.07 -0.05
C ASP A 317 10.98 -4.73 -0.70
N GLY A 318 9.77 -4.20 -0.44
CA GLY A 318 9.35 -2.89 -0.92
C GLY A 318 8.41 -2.18 0.07
N ILE A 319 8.25 -0.87 -0.14
CA ILE A 319 7.56 0.03 0.78
C ILE A 319 6.60 0.93 -0.01
N LEU A 320 5.32 0.83 0.29
CA LEU A 320 4.30 1.77 -0.17
C LEU A 320 4.33 2.97 0.79
N THR A 321 4.67 4.16 0.29
CA THR A 321 4.81 5.36 1.13
C THR A 321 4.55 6.64 0.37
N TYR A 322 3.85 7.59 1.00
CA TYR A 322 3.64 8.93 0.47
C TYR A 322 4.94 9.76 0.40
N PHE A 323 6.00 9.35 1.08
CA PHE A 323 7.33 9.94 0.98
C PHE A 323 8.14 9.44 -0.23
N ALA A 324 7.63 8.54 -1.06
CA ALA A 324 8.42 7.84 -2.07
C ALA A 324 9.22 8.77 -2.99
N LEU A 325 8.59 9.79 -3.56
CA LEU A 325 9.28 10.74 -4.45
C LEU A 325 10.30 11.60 -3.70
N GLN A 326 9.92 12.10 -2.53
CA GLN A 326 10.81 12.93 -1.70
C GLN A 326 12.01 12.11 -1.20
N ALA A 327 11.79 10.87 -0.76
CA ALA A 327 12.86 9.97 -0.34
C ALA A 327 13.79 9.60 -1.50
N ALA A 328 13.26 9.32 -2.69
CA ALA A 328 14.06 9.05 -3.88
C ALA A 328 14.96 10.23 -4.26
N GLU A 329 14.47 11.47 -4.16
CA GLU A 329 15.30 12.68 -4.34
C GLU A 329 16.44 12.77 -3.32
N TRP A 330 16.13 12.53 -2.04
CA TRP A 330 17.15 12.55 -0.99
C TRP A 330 18.22 11.47 -1.14
N LEU A 331 17.83 10.28 -1.61
CA LEU A 331 18.74 9.18 -1.86
C LEU A 331 19.64 9.42 -3.07
N ARG A 332 19.14 10.15 -4.08
CA ARG A 332 19.93 10.53 -5.27
C ARG A 332 20.96 11.62 -4.97
N ALA A 333 20.68 12.47 -3.97
CA ALA A 333 21.56 13.57 -3.57
C ALA A 333 22.60 13.16 -2.51
N ALA A 334 22.61 11.92 -2.04
CA ALA A 334 23.51 11.38 -1.02
C ALA A 334 24.62 10.53 -1.64
#